data_03b68e00377da69fab9e544320d5a729
#
_entry.id   03b68e00377da69fab9e544320d5a729
#
_cell.length_a   1.000
_cell.length_b   1.000
_cell.length_c   1.000
_cell.angle_alpha   90.00
_cell.angle_beta   90.00
_cell.angle_gamma   90.00
#
_symmetry.space_group_name_H-M   'P 1'
#
loop_
_entity.id
_entity.type
_entity.pdbx_description
1 polymer ?
#
loop_
_entity_poly.entity_id
_entity_poly.type
_entity_poly.pdbx_seq_one_letter_code
_entity_poly.pdbx_strand_id
1 'polypeptide(L)'
;MMIRHVFSTALIALLPWMVSAADPISLFDGKSLDGWKAGEHAQTFQVRDGTIIARGDRSHLFYVGADGKADFKNFEFSTEVLSKPGANSGVFFHTAFQNEDWPKQGFEVQIDNTQPEHNGYLEMKKTGSLYGVRNIYKAPVADNEWFTLKISVHAQHVQVSVNDMLLVDYVEPADPDYDPAHPGRHIAHGTFALQGHDPDSEVLFRNIRVTPLPDDLTDATPSSASDALAREVVKLGSDNFPIIDFHTHLKGGLTVEQVLEHMRATGINAGIAVNGGVGFPITNNAGIEAFRQSMKGVPCYIGLQAEGREWPTLFTPDAIAKFDYVFTDAMTIVDHRGKRARLWIKEEVDIPDKQAFMELLVKTIENIMDHEPIDIYVNSTYLPDVIAAEYDTLWTPERMDRVIAAATRNGVAIEISSRLKIPSVEFIKRAKKAGLKFTFGTNNTDPNLGRLEYSLEMARICGITAKDMWMPKPDGQKPAQVKARQ
;
A
#
# COMPACT_ATOMS: atom_id res chain seq x y z
N MET A 1 35.96 -7.11 54.05
CA MET A 1 35.60 -8.43 53.49
C MET A 1 34.54 -8.17 52.41
N MET A 2 35.00 -7.95 51.16
CA MET A 2 34.14 -7.63 49.99
C MET A 2 33.82 -8.92 49.26
N ILE A 3 32.55 -9.28 49.20
CA ILE A 3 32.07 -10.43 48.41
C ILE A 3 31.79 -9.94 46.98
N ARG A 4 32.61 -10.40 46.04
CA ARG A 4 32.39 -10.22 44.61
C ARG A 4 31.39 -11.27 44.13
N HIS A 5 30.20 -10.81 43.69
CA HIS A 5 29.27 -11.65 42.92
C HIS A 5 29.72 -11.69 41.47
N VAL A 6 30.09 -12.88 41.03
CA VAL A 6 30.35 -13.18 39.63
C VAL A 6 29.01 -13.56 38.98
N PHE A 7 28.47 -12.70 38.14
CA PHE A 7 27.36 -13.06 37.28
C PHE A 7 27.90 -13.82 36.07
N SER A 8 27.60 -15.11 36.00
CA SER A 8 27.87 -15.96 34.84
C SER A 8 26.74 -15.78 33.84
N THR A 9 26.97 -15.02 32.79
CA THR A 9 26.07 -14.93 31.65
C THR A 9 26.20 -16.19 30.79
N ALA A 10 25.25 -17.09 30.91
CA ALA A 10 25.14 -18.22 29.99
C ALA A 10 24.68 -17.69 28.61
N LEU A 11 25.59 -17.69 27.67
CA LEU A 11 25.31 -17.46 26.26
C LEU A 11 24.58 -18.69 25.71
N ILE A 12 23.25 -18.65 25.57
CA ILE A 12 22.49 -19.67 24.88
C ILE A 12 22.76 -19.45 23.37
N ALA A 13 23.63 -20.24 22.81
CA ALA A 13 23.81 -20.32 21.36
C ALA A 13 22.54 -20.93 20.77
N LEU A 14 21.72 -20.11 20.12
CA LEU A 14 20.66 -20.55 19.23
C LEU A 14 21.37 -21.23 18.04
N LEU A 15 21.45 -22.54 18.06
CA LEU A 15 21.82 -23.33 16.89
C LEU A 15 20.66 -23.17 15.87
N PRO A 16 20.92 -22.70 14.66
CA PRO A 16 19.89 -22.75 13.61
C PRO A 16 19.57 -24.22 13.38
N TRP A 17 18.31 -24.57 13.46
CA TRP A 17 17.81 -25.88 13.07
C TRP A 17 18.10 -26.03 11.59
N MET A 18 19.11 -26.82 11.21
CA MET A 18 19.29 -27.27 9.84
C MET A 18 18.20 -28.29 9.56
N VAL A 19 17.03 -27.83 9.12
CA VAL A 19 16.06 -28.70 8.43
C VAL A 19 16.76 -29.12 7.16
N SER A 20 16.96 -30.42 6.98
CA SER A 20 17.47 -30.98 5.72
C SER A 20 16.38 -30.75 4.66
N ALA A 21 16.45 -29.64 3.95
CA ALA A 21 15.58 -29.40 2.80
C ALA A 21 15.89 -30.45 1.72
N ALA A 22 14.85 -30.95 1.09
CA ALA A 22 14.99 -31.80 -0.09
C ALA A 22 15.63 -30.98 -1.23
N ASP A 23 16.22 -31.68 -2.22
CA ASP A 23 16.74 -30.97 -3.39
C ASP A 23 15.60 -30.25 -4.15
N PRO A 24 15.83 -29.06 -4.70
CA PRO A 24 14.83 -28.35 -5.48
C PRO A 24 14.37 -29.15 -6.71
N ILE A 25 13.07 -29.30 -6.86
CA ILE A 25 12.43 -29.96 -8.00
C ILE A 25 12.17 -28.92 -9.08
N SER A 26 12.62 -29.17 -10.32
CA SER A 26 12.22 -28.34 -11.46
C SER A 26 10.81 -28.70 -11.92
N LEU A 27 9.90 -27.74 -11.93
CA LEU A 27 8.52 -27.93 -12.39
C LEU A 27 8.36 -27.68 -13.90
N PHE A 28 9.38 -27.10 -14.54
CA PHE A 28 9.39 -26.82 -15.98
C PHE A 28 10.77 -27.12 -16.58
N ASP A 29 10.77 -27.89 -17.66
CA ASP A 29 11.98 -28.35 -18.35
C ASP A 29 12.53 -27.39 -19.39
N GLY A 30 11.81 -26.24 -19.61
CA GLY A 30 12.13 -25.25 -20.64
C GLY A 30 11.73 -25.66 -22.06
N LYS A 31 11.03 -26.76 -22.26
CA LYS A 31 10.75 -27.35 -23.61
C LYS A 31 9.29 -27.71 -23.82
N SER A 32 8.62 -28.23 -22.80
CA SER A 32 7.26 -28.76 -22.90
C SER A 32 6.41 -28.35 -21.69
N LEU A 33 5.10 -28.55 -21.79
CA LEU A 33 4.17 -28.41 -20.67
C LEU A 33 3.91 -29.77 -20.00
N ASP A 34 4.84 -30.73 -20.11
CA ASP A 34 4.73 -32.03 -19.43
C ASP A 34 4.64 -31.79 -17.91
N GLY A 35 3.68 -32.46 -17.26
CA GLY A 35 3.38 -32.26 -15.85
C GLY A 35 2.48 -31.02 -15.57
N TRP A 36 2.10 -30.27 -16.60
CA TRP A 36 1.17 -29.16 -16.50
C TRP A 36 -0.14 -29.44 -17.22
N LYS A 37 -1.25 -28.94 -16.72
CA LYS A 37 -2.58 -29.09 -17.31
C LYS A 37 -3.32 -27.77 -17.26
N ALA A 38 -3.70 -27.26 -18.43
CA ALA A 38 -4.55 -26.10 -18.51
C ALA A 38 -6.01 -26.47 -18.21
N GLY A 39 -6.72 -25.54 -17.60
CA GLY A 39 -8.18 -25.56 -17.51
C GLY A 39 -8.84 -25.17 -18.84
N GLU A 40 -9.68 -24.18 -18.83
CA GLU A 40 -10.23 -23.57 -20.04
C GLU A 40 -9.13 -22.91 -20.90
N HIS A 41 -9.39 -22.70 -22.21
CA HIS A 41 -8.53 -21.94 -23.14
C HIS A 41 -7.04 -22.33 -23.10
N ALA A 42 -6.71 -23.59 -23.23
CA ALA A 42 -5.33 -24.10 -23.15
C ALA A 42 -4.34 -23.38 -24.08
N GLN A 43 -4.81 -22.81 -25.20
CA GLN A 43 -4.02 -22.02 -26.16
C GLN A 43 -3.45 -20.70 -25.57
N THR A 44 -3.93 -20.27 -24.40
CA THR A 44 -3.39 -19.13 -23.64
C THR A 44 -1.94 -19.37 -23.22
N PHE A 45 -1.53 -20.63 -23.07
CA PHE A 45 -0.18 -20.99 -22.66
C PHE A 45 0.62 -21.59 -23.81
N GLN A 46 1.83 -21.05 -24.02
CA GLN A 46 2.75 -21.50 -25.07
C GLN A 46 4.15 -21.62 -24.48
N VAL A 47 4.93 -22.58 -25.02
CA VAL A 47 6.36 -22.66 -24.69
C VAL A 47 7.18 -22.12 -25.84
N ARG A 48 8.04 -21.15 -25.57
CA ARG A 48 8.97 -20.58 -26.53
C ARG A 48 10.23 -20.08 -25.82
N ASP A 49 11.38 -20.37 -26.42
CA ASP A 49 12.70 -19.88 -25.94
C ASP A 49 12.96 -20.15 -24.45
N GLY A 50 12.59 -21.34 -23.97
CA GLY A 50 12.80 -21.73 -22.57
C GLY A 50 11.83 -21.08 -21.58
N THR A 51 10.74 -20.46 -22.04
CA THR A 51 9.74 -19.80 -21.21
C THR A 51 8.34 -20.34 -21.45
N ILE A 52 7.51 -20.34 -20.41
CA ILE A 52 6.05 -20.41 -20.54
C ILE A 52 5.54 -18.99 -20.73
N ILE A 53 4.83 -18.73 -21.82
CA ILE A 53 4.17 -17.47 -22.12
C ILE A 53 2.69 -17.64 -21.81
N ALA A 54 2.17 -16.83 -20.89
CA ALA A 54 0.74 -16.71 -20.62
C ALA A 54 0.22 -15.48 -21.36
N ARG A 55 -0.61 -15.68 -22.40
CA ARG A 55 -1.26 -14.63 -23.18
C ARG A 55 -2.48 -15.19 -23.91
N GLY A 56 -3.65 -14.68 -23.60
CA GLY A 56 -4.90 -15.13 -24.22
C GLY A 56 -6.08 -14.95 -23.27
N ASP A 57 -7.19 -15.60 -23.60
CA ASP A 57 -8.37 -15.61 -22.75
C ASP A 57 -8.05 -16.17 -21.38
N ARG A 58 -8.88 -15.80 -20.37
CA ARG A 58 -8.73 -16.31 -18.99
C ARG A 58 -8.50 -17.80 -18.97
N SER A 59 -7.42 -18.22 -18.32
CA SER A 59 -7.08 -19.64 -18.13
C SER A 59 -6.09 -19.81 -16.98
N HIS A 60 -6.03 -21.00 -16.40
CA HIS A 60 -5.05 -21.35 -15.38
C HIS A 60 -4.32 -22.63 -15.78
N LEU A 61 -2.98 -22.59 -15.71
CA LEU A 61 -2.10 -23.70 -16.00
C LEU A 61 -1.65 -24.34 -14.70
N PHE A 62 -2.26 -25.47 -14.33
CA PHE A 62 -2.02 -26.17 -13.07
C PHE A 62 -0.85 -27.16 -13.21
N TYR A 63 0.06 -27.15 -12.24
CA TYR A 63 1.06 -28.21 -12.15
C TYR A 63 0.44 -29.45 -11.54
N VAL A 64 0.35 -30.52 -12.30
CA VAL A 64 -0.25 -31.79 -11.84
C VAL A 64 0.80 -32.88 -11.60
N GLY A 65 2.07 -32.63 -11.95
CA GLY A 65 3.12 -33.61 -11.87
C GLY A 65 3.00 -34.69 -12.94
N ALA A 66 4.01 -35.55 -13.05
CA ALA A 66 4.04 -36.61 -14.04
C ALA A 66 2.98 -37.71 -13.82
N ASP A 67 2.57 -37.91 -12.57
CA ASP A 67 1.57 -38.92 -12.17
C ASP A 67 0.17 -38.33 -11.92
N GLY A 68 0.00 -36.99 -12.09
CA GLY A 68 -1.26 -36.28 -11.86
C GLY A 68 -1.59 -36.04 -10.38
N LYS A 69 -0.61 -36.18 -9.47
CA LYS A 69 -0.83 -36.14 -8.02
C LYS A 69 0.06 -35.08 -7.30
N ALA A 70 0.46 -34.01 -7.98
CA ALA A 70 1.24 -32.98 -7.37
C ALA A 70 0.48 -32.34 -6.18
N ASP A 71 1.07 -32.43 -4.99
CA ASP A 71 0.49 -31.94 -3.75
C ASP A 71 1.60 -31.47 -2.82
N PHE A 72 1.52 -30.19 -2.35
CA PHE A 72 2.52 -29.54 -1.52
C PHE A 72 1.81 -28.85 -0.35
N LYS A 73 2.33 -29.07 0.86
CA LYS A 73 1.83 -28.42 2.08
C LYS A 73 2.80 -27.33 2.54
N ASN A 74 4.02 -27.71 2.86
CA ASN A 74 5.10 -26.79 3.21
C ASN A 74 6.13 -26.79 2.08
N PHE A 75 6.60 -25.63 1.68
CA PHE A 75 7.50 -25.52 0.53
C PHE A 75 8.20 -24.17 0.45
N GLU A 76 9.26 -24.14 -0.35
CA GLU A 76 9.84 -22.93 -0.93
C GLU A 76 9.68 -23.01 -2.45
N PHE A 77 8.87 -22.13 -3.02
CA PHE A 77 8.65 -21.99 -4.46
C PHE A 77 9.41 -20.79 -5.00
N SER A 78 9.96 -20.92 -6.21
CA SER A 78 10.56 -19.81 -6.93
C SER A 78 10.33 -19.90 -8.44
N THR A 79 10.17 -18.74 -9.05
CA THR A 79 10.12 -18.58 -10.51
C THR A 79 10.70 -17.25 -10.93
N GLU A 80 11.30 -17.19 -12.12
CA GLU A 80 11.60 -15.92 -12.76
C GLU A 80 10.43 -15.50 -13.64
N VAL A 81 10.03 -14.24 -13.52
CA VAL A 81 8.86 -13.66 -14.17
C VAL A 81 9.27 -12.41 -14.96
N LEU A 82 8.67 -12.20 -16.14
CA LEU A 82 8.73 -10.96 -16.88
C LEU A 82 7.31 -10.55 -17.28
N SER A 83 6.86 -9.44 -16.72
CA SER A 83 5.57 -8.83 -17.05
C SER A 83 5.73 -7.82 -18.18
N LYS A 84 4.83 -7.84 -19.16
CA LYS A 84 4.75 -6.79 -20.17
C LYS A 84 3.91 -5.60 -19.65
N PRO A 85 4.09 -4.38 -20.21
CA PRO A 85 3.28 -3.23 -19.83
C PRO A 85 1.78 -3.51 -19.92
N GLY A 86 1.06 -3.21 -18.86
CA GLY A 86 -0.39 -3.41 -18.78
C GLY A 86 -0.85 -4.84 -18.48
N ALA A 87 0.07 -5.78 -18.25
CA ALA A 87 -0.30 -7.16 -17.99
C ALA A 87 -0.76 -7.38 -16.56
N ASN A 88 -1.73 -8.30 -16.42
CA ASN A 88 -2.19 -8.87 -15.17
C ASN A 88 -2.03 -10.39 -15.22
N SER A 89 -1.55 -11.00 -14.15
CA SER A 89 -1.33 -12.43 -13.98
C SER A 89 -1.16 -12.77 -12.50
N GLY A 90 -0.94 -14.04 -12.18
CA GLY A 90 -0.69 -14.50 -10.82
C GLY A 90 -0.08 -15.87 -10.75
N VAL A 91 0.49 -16.19 -9.59
CA VAL A 91 0.90 -17.54 -9.21
C VAL A 91 0.04 -18.00 -8.06
N PHE A 92 -0.73 -19.06 -8.29
CA PHE A 92 -1.54 -19.71 -7.24
C PHE A 92 -0.76 -20.79 -6.54
N PHE A 93 -1.02 -20.98 -5.25
CA PHE A 93 -0.51 -22.10 -4.45
C PHE A 93 -1.59 -22.65 -3.50
N HIS A 94 -1.44 -23.88 -3.01
CA HIS A 94 -2.45 -24.65 -2.29
C HIS A 94 -3.77 -24.77 -3.06
N THR A 95 -3.69 -24.71 -4.39
CA THR A 95 -4.85 -24.85 -5.27
C THR A 95 -5.01 -26.28 -5.77
N ALA A 96 -6.11 -26.55 -6.45
CA ALA A 96 -6.38 -27.84 -7.08
C ALA A 96 -6.83 -27.64 -8.52
N PHE A 97 -6.55 -28.62 -9.39
CA PHE A 97 -6.99 -28.56 -10.78
C PHE A 97 -8.52 -28.35 -10.86
N GLN A 98 -8.92 -27.40 -11.66
CA GLN A 98 -10.31 -27.17 -12.06
C GLN A 98 -10.38 -26.85 -13.56
N ASN A 99 -11.50 -27.20 -14.21
CA ASN A 99 -11.63 -27.09 -15.66
C ASN A 99 -11.90 -25.65 -16.13
N GLU A 100 -12.49 -24.83 -15.31
CA GLU A 100 -12.93 -23.47 -15.68
C GLU A 100 -13.00 -22.56 -14.46
N ASP A 101 -13.10 -21.26 -14.71
CA ASP A 101 -13.24 -20.19 -13.72
C ASP A 101 -11.94 -19.94 -12.90
N TRP A 102 -12.01 -18.97 -12.01
CA TRP A 102 -10.92 -18.62 -11.09
C TRP A 102 -10.69 -19.74 -10.08
N PRO A 103 -9.43 -20.04 -9.69
CA PRO A 103 -9.13 -21.04 -8.66
C PRO A 103 -9.89 -20.72 -7.36
N LYS A 104 -10.61 -21.74 -6.85
CA LYS A 104 -11.49 -21.60 -5.68
C LYS A 104 -10.79 -21.89 -4.36
N GLN A 105 -9.57 -22.46 -4.42
CA GLN A 105 -8.79 -22.86 -3.25
C GLN A 105 -7.40 -22.27 -3.29
N GLY A 106 -6.84 -22.05 -2.11
CA GLY A 106 -5.49 -21.53 -1.92
C GLY A 106 -5.41 -20.02 -2.10
N PHE A 107 -4.22 -19.55 -2.31
CA PHE A 107 -3.89 -18.13 -2.44
C PHE A 107 -3.34 -17.82 -3.82
N GLU A 108 -3.49 -16.57 -4.20
CA GLU A 108 -2.84 -15.99 -5.36
C GLU A 108 -1.74 -15.00 -4.92
N VAL A 109 -0.58 -15.09 -5.55
CA VAL A 109 0.43 -14.03 -5.52
C VAL A 109 0.34 -13.25 -6.82
N GLN A 110 -0.06 -12.00 -6.71
CA GLN A 110 -0.34 -11.10 -7.84
C GLN A 110 0.89 -10.77 -8.66
N ILE A 111 0.71 -10.63 -9.97
CA ILE A 111 1.67 -10.09 -10.94
C ILE A 111 0.94 -9.01 -11.74
N ASP A 112 1.09 -7.77 -11.32
CA ASP A 112 0.55 -6.57 -11.99
C ASP A 112 1.46 -5.39 -11.63
N ASN A 113 2.10 -4.77 -12.62
CA ASN A 113 2.89 -3.56 -12.39
C ASN A 113 2.14 -2.31 -12.86
N THR A 114 1.55 -2.35 -14.04
CA THR A 114 1.02 -1.16 -14.72
C THR A 114 -0.32 -1.40 -15.44
N GLN A 115 -1.11 -2.41 -15.05
CA GLN A 115 -2.41 -2.63 -15.69
C GLN A 115 -3.25 -1.35 -15.60
N PRO A 116 -3.73 -0.83 -16.75
CA PRO A 116 -4.60 0.33 -16.78
C PRO A 116 -6.02 -0.02 -16.33
N GLU A 117 -6.79 1.02 -16.02
CA GLU A 117 -8.23 0.85 -15.80
C GLU A 117 -8.89 0.26 -17.04
N HIS A 118 -9.67 -0.79 -16.87
CA HIS A 118 -10.43 -1.44 -17.92
C HIS A 118 -11.91 -1.56 -17.51
N ASN A 119 -12.81 -1.03 -18.32
CA ASN A 119 -14.26 -1.08 -18.08
C ASN A 119 -14.70 -0.56 -16.69
N GLY A 120 -14.04 0.46 -16.17
CA GLY A 120 -14.33 1.05 -14.85
C GLY A 120 -13.78 0.25 -13.68
N TYR A 121 -12.92 -0.74 -13.92
CA TYR A 121 -12.17 -1.49 -12.91
C TYR A 121 -10.68 -1.23 -13.06
N LEU A 122 -10.04 -0.85 -11.98
CA LEU A 122 -8.59 -0.75 -11.86
C LEU A 122 -8.13 -1.71 -10.77
N GLU A 123 -7.25 -2.66 -11.11
CA GLU A 123 -6.63 -3.52 -10.11
C GLU A 123 -5.63 -2.72 -9.28
N MET A 124 -5.92 -2.57 -7.98
CA MET A 124 -5.07 -1.82 -7.06
C MET A 124 -3.91 -2.66 -6.53
N LYS A 125 -4.06 -3.99 -6.49
CA LYS A 125 -3.08 -4.90 -5.92
C LYS A 125 -1.97 -5.15 -6.93
N LYS A 126 -0.73 -4.89 -6.53
CA LYS A 126 0.45 -4.97 -7.41
C LYS A 126 1.29 -6.21 -7.12
N THR A 127 2.26 -6.46 -7.99
CA THR A 127 3.18 -7.61 -7.95
C THR A 127 3.71 -7.85 -6.54
N GLY A 128 3.61 -9.11 -6.11
CA GLY A 128 4.01 -9.57 -4.78
C GLY A 128 2.93 -9.50 -3.72
N SER A 129 1.73 -8.99 -4.03
CA SER A 129 0.58 -9.07 -3.11
C SER A 129 0.19 -10.53 -2.87
N LEU A 130 -0.05 -10.91 -1.61
CA LEU A 130 -0.89 -12.07 -1.28
C LEU A 130 -2.34 -11.58 -1.40
N TYR A 131 -2.95 -11.87 -2.54
CA TYR A 131 -4.16 -11.24 -3.06
C TYR A 131 -5.32 -11.24 -2.05
N GLY A 132 -5.77 -10.03 -1.70
CA GLY A 132 -6.87 -9.82 -0.77
C GLY A 132 -6.53 -10.06 0.71
N VAL A 133 -5.28 -10.41 1.04
CA VAL A 133 -4.84 -10.72 2.42
C VAL A 133 -3.74 -9.74 2.87
N ARG A 134 -2.67 -9.63 2.07
CA ARG A 134 -1.57 -8.68 2.28
C ARG A 134 -1.25 -8.02 0.94
N ASN A 135 -1.92 -6.92 0.66
CA ASN A 135 -1.81 -6.23 -0.62
C ASN A 135 -0.62 -5.26 -0.64
N ILE A 136 0.02 -5.18 -1.79
CA ILE A 136 1.01 -4.17 -2.15
C ILE A 136 0.36 -3.25 -3.17
N TYR A 137 0.44 -1.94 -2.98
CA TYR A 137 -0.22 -0.96 -3.86
C TYR A 137 0.76 -0.18 -4.75
N LYS A 138 2.06 -0.36 -4.57
CA LYS A 138 3.11 0.16 -5.46
C LYS A 138 3.94 -1.00 -5.98
N ALA A 139 4.00 -1.17 -7.30
CA ALA A 139 4.79 -2.23 -7.91
C ALA A 139 6.27 -2.13 -7.52
N PRO A 140 6.90 -3.20 -7.02
CA PRO A 140 8.30 -3.19 -6.60
C PRO A 140 9.28 -3.30 -7.77
N VAL A 141 8.81 -3.65 -8.95
CA VAL A 141 9.59 -3.90 -10.17
C VAL A 141 8.95 -3.21 -11.38
N ALA A 142 9.75 -2.97 -12.41
CA ALA A 142 9.28 -2.42 -13.68
C ALA A 142 8.84 -3.52 -14.66
N ASP A 143 8.00 -3.15 -15.62
CA ASP A 143 7.68 -4.02 -16.76
C ASP A 143 8.88 -4.20 -17.67
N ASN A 144 8.89 -5.31 -18.42
CA ASN A 144 9.97 -5.73 -19.32
C ASN A 144 11.30 -6.06 -18.63
N GLU A 145 11.32 -6.18 -17.31
CA GLU A 145 12.47 -6.62 -16.53
C GLU A 145 12.18 -7.98 -15.89
N TRP A 146 13.15 -8.91 -15.99
CA TRP A 146 13.07 -10.18 -15.28
C TRP A 146 13.23 -9.96 -13.78
N PHE A 147 12.35 -10.53 -12.99
CA PHE A 147 12.45 -10.57 -11.54
C PHE A 147 12.22 -11.99 -11.01
N THR A 148 12.75 -12.26 -9.84
CA THR A 148 12.51 -13.53 -9.14
C THR A 148 11.35 -13.33 -8.17
N LEU A 149 10.32 -14.17 -8.30
CA LEU A 149 9.23 -14.30 -7.33
C LEU A 149 9.49 -15.55 -6.48
N LYS A 150 9.48 -15.37 -5.16
CA LYS A 150 9.61 -16.46 -4.18
C LYS A 150 8.38 -16.50 -3.28
N ILE A 151 7.89 -17.71 -3.02
CA ILE A 151 6.78 -17.98 -2.08
C ILE A 151 7.26 -19.05 -1.13
N SER A 152 7.22 -18.78 0.16
CA SER A 152 7.58 -19.74 1.21
C SER A 152 6.36 -19.99 2.10
N VAL A 153 6.07 -21.26 2.35
CA VAL A 153 5.00 -21.68 3.26
C VAL A 153 5.58 -22.63 4.29
N HIS A 154 5.55 -22.22 5.54
CA HIS A 154 5.97 -22.99 6.70
C HIS A 154 4.83 -23.05 7.72
N ALA A 155 4.12 -24.17 7.79
CA ALA A 155 2.93 -24.31 8.63
C ALA A 155 1.88 -23.20 8.32
N GLN A 156 1.62 -22.31 9.25
CA GLN A 156 0.67 -21.19 9.09
C GLN A 156 1.32 -19.89 8.57
N HIS A 157 2.59 -19.92 8.22
CA HIS A 157 3.37 -18.75 7.87
C HIS A 157 3.62 -18.69 6.35
N VAL A 158 3.19 -17.63 5.70
CA VAL A 158 3.40 -17.34 4.28
C VAL A 158 4.29 -16.12 4.14
N GLN A 159 5.38 -16.26 3.38
CA GLN A 159 6.22 -15.14 2.99
C GLN A 159 6.28 -15.03 1.47
N VAL A 160 6.22 -13.79 0.96
CA VAL A 160 6.40 -13.50 -0.47
C VAL A 160 7.52 -12.50 -0.65
N SER A 161 8.47 -12.83 -1.54
CA SER A 161 9.57 -11.94 -1.89
C SER A 161 9.66 -11.71 -3.39
N VAL A 162 10.06 -10.51 -3.78
CA VAL A 162 10.39 -10.13 -5.16
C VAL A 162 11.82 -9.60 -5.18
N ASN A 163 12.70 -10.21 -5.99
CA ASN A 163 14.15 -9.91 -6.04
C ASN A 163 14.80 -9.85 -4.64
N ASP A 164 14.53 -10.87 -3.82
CA ASP A 164 14.98 -10.99 -2.41
C ASP A 164 14.43 -9.91 -1.45
N MET A 165 13.59 -9.01 -1.90
CA MET A 165 12.86 -8.08 -1.05
C MET A 165 11.61 -8.77 -0.48
N LEU A 166 11.57 -8.97 0.82
CA LEU A 166 10.39 -9.50 1.51
C LEU A 166 9.27 -8.44 1.48
N LEU A 167 8.13 -8.79 0.86
CA LEU A 167 6.97 -7.91 0.70
C LEU A 167 5.79 -8.32 1.57
N VAL A 168 5.63 -9.60 1.82
CA VAL A 168 4.56 -10.17 2.64
C VAL A 168 5.17 -11.06 3.70
N ASP A 169 4.69 -10.90 4.92
CA ASP A 169 5.02 -11.71 6.09
C ASP A 169 3.71 -11.97 6.85
N TYR A 170 3.00 -13.03 6.45
CA TYR A 170 1.66 -13.33 6.91
C TYR A 170 1.61 -14.63 7.69
N VAL A 171 1.16 -14.54 8.93
CA VAL A 171 0.80 -15.72 9.73
C VAL A 171 -0.72 -15.82 9.76
N GLU A 172 -1.26 -16.91 9.24
CA GLU A 172 -2.70 -17.13 9.25
C GLU A 172 -3.19 -17.32 10.69
N PRO A 173 -4.17 -16.52 11.14
CA PRO A 173 -4.71 -16.65 12.49
C PRO A 173 -5.50 -17.95 12.63
N ALA A 174 -5.61 -18.43 13.87
CA ALA A 174 -6.38 -19.66 14.18
C ALA A 174 -7.88 -19.56 13.81
N ASP A 175 -8.40 -18.33 13.71
CA ASP A 175 -9.78 -18.04 13.28
C ASP A 175 -9.70 -16.98 12.17
N PRO A 176 -9.28 -17.37 10.94
CA PRO A 176 -9.16 -16.42 9.84
C PRO A 176 -10.53 -15.98 9.37
N ASP A 177 -10.65 -14.66 9.14
CA ASP A 177 -11.86 -14.08 8.54
C ASP A 177 -11.82 -14.37 7.04
N TYR A 178 -12.53 -15.42 6.65
CA TYR A 178 -12.65 -15.74 5.23
C TYR A 178 -13.56 -14.75 4.53
N ASP A 179 -13.10 -14.27 3.39
CA ASP A 179 -13.97 -13.60 2.44
C ASP A 179 -15.07 -14.58 1.99
N PRO A 180 -16.35 -14.29 2.21
CA PRO A 180 -17.44 -15.17 1.77
C PRO A 180 -17.45 -15.47 0.28
N ALA A 181 -16.87 -14.58 -0.55
CA ALA A 181 -16.70 -14.82 -1.98
C ALA A 181 -15.55 -15.80 -2.30
N HIS A 182 -14.62 -15.99 -1.36
CA HIS A 182 -13.43 -16.84 -1.53
C HIS A 182 -13.23 -17.74 -0.29
N PRO A 183 -14.17 -18.64 0.02
CA PRO A 183 -14.11 -19.44 1.26
C PRO A 183 -12.95 -20.43 1.30
N GLY A 184 -12.33 -20.74 0.16
CA GLY A 184 -11.15 -21.60 0.05
C GLY A 184 -9.80 -20.87 0.16
N ARG A 185 -9.79 -19.55 0.39
CA ARG A 185 -8.58 -18.75 0.54
C ARG A 185 -8.01 -18.90 1.95
N HIS A 186 -7.37 -20.02 2.20
CA HIS A 186 -6.72 -20.34 3.47
C HIS A 186 -5.55 -21.32 3.26
N ILE A 187 -4.67 -21.41 4.26
CA ILE A 187 -3.56 -22.37 4.25
C ILE A 187 -4.11 -23.78 4.36
N ALA A 188 -3.71 -24.62 3.41
CA ALA A 188 -4.10 -26.02 3.34
C ALA A 188 -2.96 -26.87 2.76
N HIS A 189 -3.20 -27.52 1.67
CA HIS A 189 -2.24 -28.20 0.78
C HIS A 189 -2.81 -28.20 -0.64
N GLY A 190 -1.99 -28.46 -1.62
CA GLY A 190 -2.40 -28.48 -3.02
C GLY A 190 -1.24 -28.20 -3.95
N THR A 191 -1.54 -27.80 -5.15
CA THR A 191 -0.54 -27.55 -6.19
C THR A 191 -0.40 -26.07 -6.51
N PHE A 192 0.37 -25.78 -7.58
CA PHE A 192 0.57 -24.45 -8.13
C PHE A 192 -0.21 -24.26 -9.42
N ALA A 193 -0.59 -23.00 -9.72
CA ALA A 193 -1.08 -22.65 -11.04
C ALA A 193 -0.51 -21.30 -11.48
N LEU A 194 -0.30 -21.15 -12.80
CA LEU A 194 0.03 -19.89 -13.44
C LEU A 194 -1.23 -19.33 -14.11
N GLN A 195 -1.44 -18.02 -14.00
CA GLN A 195 -2.64 -17.37 -14.55
C GLN A 195 -2.38 -16.76 -15.91
N GLY A 196 -3.28 -17.01 -16.87
CA GLY A 196 -3.53 -16.19 -18.04
C GLY A 196 -4.80 -15.38 -17.76
N HIS A 197 -4.70 -14.05 -17.70
CA HIS A 197 -5.80 -13.21 -17.22
C HIS A 197 -6.73 -12.76 -18.34
N ASP A 198 -6.17 -12.21 -19.41
CA ASP A 198 -6.90 -11.65 -20.56
C ASP A 198 -5.97 -11.55 -21.79
N PRO A 199 -6.52 -11.30 -23.01
CA PRO A 199 -5.72 -11.25 -24.24
C PRO A 199 -4.69 -10.12 -24.32
N ASP A 200 -4.85 -9.05 -23.54
CA ASP A 200 -3.94 -7.91 -23.52
C ASP A 200 -2.79 -8.14 -22.52
N SER A 201 -2.94 -9.08 -21.61
CA SER A 201 -1.94 -9.46 -20.63
C SER A 201 -0.94 -10.47 -21.21
N GLU A 202 0.36 -10.14 -21.18
CA GLU A 202 1.44 -11.08 -21.54
C GLU A 202 2.46 -11.15 -20.41
N VAL A 203 2.62 -12.36 -19.84
CA VAL A 203 3.57 -12.64 -18.77
C VAL A 203 4.36 -13.91 -19.12
N LEU A 204 5.66 -13.87 -18.91
CA LEU A 204 6.61 -14.95 -19.18
C LEU A 204 7.12 -15.53 -17.87
N PHE A 205 7.19 -16.88 -17.81
CA PHE A 205 7.68 -17.62 -16.66
C PHE A 205 8.81 -18.55 -17.07
N ARG A 206 9.87 -18.66 -16.25
CA ARG A 206 10.95 -19.63 -16.42
C ARG A 206 11.57 -19.99 -15.07
N ASN A 207 12.46 -21.00 -15.07
CA ASN A 207 13.15 -21.44 -13.84
C ASN A 207 12.21 -21.75 -12.68
N ILE A 208 11.05 -22.38 -12.99
CA ILE A 208 10.00 -22.69 -12.02
C ILE A 208 10.46 -23.89 -11.18
N ARG A 209 10.61 -23.70 -9.88
CA ARG A 209 11.15 -24.69 -8.94
C ARG A 209 10.37 -24.70 -7.64
N VAL A 210 10.35 -25.86 -6.99
CA VAL A 210 9.85 -26.04 -5.63
C VAL A 210 10.82 -26.89 -4.82
N THR A 211 11.06 -26.50 -3.59
CA THR A 211 11.71 -27.35 -2.56
C THR A 211 10.63 -27.74 -1.55
N PRO A 212 10.14 -28.99 -1.57
CA PRO A 212 9.21 -29.46 -0.56
C PRO A 212 9.86 -29.44 0.81
N LEU A 213 9.10 -29.07 1.82
CA LEU A 213 9.52 -29.08 3.22
C LEU A 213 8.70 -30.11 4.00
N PRO A 214 9.17 -30.56 5.18
CA PRO A 214 8.44 -31.54 5.98
C PRO A 214 7.01 -31.10 6.32
N ASP A 215 6.05 -32.01 6.22
CA ASP A 215 4.63 -31.73 6.49
C ASP A 215 4.31 -31.49 7.97
N ASP A 216 5.19 -31.95 8.86
CA ASP A 216 5.07 -31.83 10.31
C ASP A 216 5.71 -30.56 10.88
N LEU A 217 6.11 -29.61 10.02
CA LEU A 217 6.56 -28.30 10.49
C LEU A 217 5.46 -27.62 11.29
N THR A 218 5.84 -27.10 12.43
CA THR A 218 4.98 -26.28 13.29
C THR A 218 5.63 -24.94 13.54
N ASP A 219 4.86 -23.87 13.42
CA ASP A 219 5.34 -22.57 13.83
C ASP A 219 5.52 -22.50 15.34
N ALA A 220 6.63 -21.90 15.76
CA ALA A 220 6.96 -21.74 17.19
C ALA A 220 6.00 -20.74 17.90
N THR A 221 5.24 -19.97 17.17
CA THR A 221 4.34 -18.94 17.72
C THR A 221 2.94 -19.11 17.11
N PRO A 222 1.97 -19.68 17.84
CA PRO A 222 0.59 -19.63 17.40
C PRO A 222 0.17 -18.16 17.24
N SER A 223 -0.36 -17.80 16.09
CA SER A 223 -0.95 -16.48 15.89
C SER A 223 -2.05 -16.27 16.91
N SER A 224 -2.01 -15.14 17.63
CA SER A 224 -3.17 -14.66 18.39
C SER A 224 -4.34 -14.46 17.39
N ALA A 225 -5.57 -14.57 17.87
CA ALA A 225 -6.72 -14.19 17.06
C ALA A 225 -6.50 -12.78 16.49
N SER A 226 -6.82 -12.59 15.22
CA SER A 226 -6.68 -11.29 14.57
C SER A 226 -7.52 -10.26 15.33
N ASP A 227 -6.96 -9.08 15.58
CA ASP A 227 -7.70 -7.97 16.16
C ASP A 227 -8.72 -7.38 15.14
N ALA A 228 -9.59 -6.50 15.60
CA ALA A 228 -10.64 -5.91 14.77
C ALA A 228 -10.07 -5.11 13.57
N LEU A 229 -8.91 -4.46 13.74
CA LEU A 229 -8.24 -3.71 12.67
C LEU A 229 -7.71 -4.66 11.60
N ALA A 230 -7.05 -5.75 11.98
CA ALA A 230 -6.52 -6.75 11.05
C ALA A 230 -7.64 -7.40 10.23
N ARG A 231 -8.78 -7.70 10.84
CA ARG A 231 -9.97 -8.22 10.14
C ARG A 231 -10.52 -7.23 9.12
N GLU A 232 -10.65 -5.96 9.51
CA GLU A 232 -11.14 -4.92 8.61
C GLU A 232 -10.19 -4.68 7.43
N VAL A 233 -8.88 -4.75 7.66
CA VAL A 233 -7.86 -4.65 6.60
C VAL A 233 -8.02 -5.77 5.58
N VAL A 234 -8.16 -7.02 6.00
CA VAL A 234 -8.36 -8.16 5.10
C VAL A 234 -9.67 -8.01 4.32
N LYS A 235 -10.76 -7.67 5.00
CA LYS A 235 -12.07 -7.49 4.36
C LYS A 235 -12.04 -6.42 3.27
N LEU A 236 -11.56 -5.22 3.59
CA LEU A 236 -11.47 -4.13 2.62
C LEU A 236 -10.46 -4.43 1.50
N GLY A 237 -9.33 -5.06 1.83
CA GLY A 237 -8.33 -5.48 0.86
C GLY A 237 -8.87 -6.49 -0.16
N SER A 238 -9.77 -7.39 0.24
CA SER A 238 -10.48 -8.29 -0.68
C SER A 238 -11.34 -7.52 -1.68
N ASP A 239 -12.00 -6.45 -1.24
CA ASP A 239 -12.87 -5.59 -2.05
C ASP A 239 -12.08 -4.59 -2.94
N ASN A 240 -10.80 -4.81 -3.16
CA ASN A 240 -9.91 -3.91 -3.92
C ASN A 240 -9.82 -2.48 -3.34
N PHE A 241 -10.03 -2.34 -2.04
CA PHE A 241 -9.96 -1.06 -1.35
C PHE A 241 -8.49 -0.77 -0.96
N PRO A 242 -7.86 0.33 -1.43
CA PRO A 242 -6.47 0.63 -1.12
C PRO A 242 -6.34 1.13 0.33
N ILE A 243 -5.60 0.39 1.15
CA ILE A 243 -5.36 0.75 2.55
C ILE A 243 -3.93 1.28 2.67
N ILE A 244 -3.81 2.59 2.56
CA ILE A 244 -2.52 3.29 2.54
C ILE A 244 -2.57 4.46 3.52
N ASP A 245 -1.61 4.49 4.45
CA ASP A 245 -1.33 5.65 5.28
C ASP A 245 -0.42 6.61 4.50
N PHE A 246 -1.00 7.61 3.83
CA PHE A 246 -0.25 8.59 3.03
C PHE A 246 0.46 9.67 3.86
N HIS A 247 0.27 9.68 5.18
CA HIS A 247 0.82 10.72 6.05
C HIS A 247 1.73 10.13 7.13
N THR A 248 2.69 9.30 6.66
CA THR A 248 3.72 8.70 7.51
C THR A 248 5.04 9.47 7.39
N HIS A 249 5.65 9.79 8.52
CA HIS A 249 6.95 10.45 8.60
C HIS A 249 7.97 9.58 9.33
N LEU A 250 9.22 9.63 8.90
CA LEU A 250 10.34 9.00 9.63
C LEU A 250 10.72 9.88 10.85
N LYS A 251 9.82 9.97 11.82
CA LYS A 251 9.96 10.78 13.05
C LYS A 251 10.10 9.88 14.29
N GLY A 252 10.65 10.42 15.38
CA GLY A 252 10.78 9.72 16.64
C GLY A 252 11.69 8.48 16.59
N GLY A 253 12.59 8.40 15.60
CA GLY A 253 13.47 7.24 15.40
C GLY A 253 12.89 6.13 14.52
N LEU A 254 11.71 6.34 13.92
CA LEU A 254 11.13 5.41 12.95
C LEU A 254 12.04 5.27 11.73
N THR A 255 12.40 4.04 11.39
CA THR A 255 13.23 3.70 10.23
C THR A 255 12.39 3.18 9.06
N VAL A 256 12.95 3.21 7.85
CA VAL A 256 12.31 2.61 6.66
C VAL A 256 12.04 1.12 6.88
N GLU A 257 12.99 0.40 7.48
CA GLU A 257 12.80 -1.05 7.73
C GLU A 257 11.61 -1.31 8.67
N GLN A 258 11.43 -0.51 9.72
CA GLN A 258 10.26 -0.63 10.60
C GLN A 258 8.95 -0.31 9.89
N VAL A 259 8.96 0.63 8.93
CA VAL A 259 7.79 0.89 8.07
C VAL A 259 7.47 -0.33 7.22
N LEU A 260 8.48 -0.93 6.57
CA LEU A 260 8.30 -2.12 5.74
C LEU A 260 7.86 -3.34 6.55
N GLU A 261 8.41 -3.53 7.75
CA GLU A 261 8.00 -4.58 8.69
C GLU A 261 6.51 -4.43 9.07
N HIS A 262 6.09 -3.21 9.40
CA HIS A 262 4.68 -2.94 9.69
C HIS A 262 3.77 -3.24 8.49
N MET A 263 4.15 -2.83 7.28
CA MET A 263 3.39 -3.10 6.06
C MET A 263 3.24 -4.61 5.82
N ARG A 264 4.33 -5.37 5.94
CA ARG A 264 4.35 -6.83 5.77
C ARG A 264 3.42 -7.54 6.75
N ALA A 265 3.50 -7.14 8.01
CA ALA A 265 2.74 -7.79 9.09
C ALA A 265 1.25 -7.43 9.05
N THR A 266 0.89 -6.19 8.72
CA THR A 266 -0.48 -5.69 8.86
C THR A 266 -1.27 -5.62 7.55
N GLY A 267 -0.59 -5.46 6.40
CA GLY A 267 -1.22 -5.14 5.11
C GLY A 267 -1.61 -3.66 4.97
N ILE A 268 -1.33 -2.81 5.98
CA ILE A 268 -1.48 -1.35 5.89
C ILE A 268 -0.24 -0.79 5.22
N ASN A 269 -0.36 -0.33 4.00
CA ASN A 269 0.76 0.25 3.27
C ASN A 269 1.04 1.69 3.73
N ALA A 270 2.24 2.18 3.48
CA ALA A 270 2.63 3.54 3.84
C ALA A 270 3.11 4.35 2.64
N GLY A 271 2.76 5.62 2.63
CA GLY A 271 3.42 6.64 1.84
C GLY A 271 4.38 7.42 2.76
N ILE A 272 5.69 7.32 2.52
CA ILE A 272 6.70 7.97 3.35
C ILE A 272 6.87 9.41 2.88
N ALA A 273 6.51 10.36 3.73
CA ALA A 273 6.56 11.77 3.42
C ALA A 273 7.68 12.50 4.16
N VAL A 274 8.23 13.51 3.50
CA VAL A 274 9.20 14.43 4.09
C VAL A 274 8.67 15.85 4.07
N ASN A 275 8.96 16.62 5.13
CA ASN A 275 8.56 18.02 5.18
C ASN A 275 9.53 18.90 4.38
N GLY A 276 8.98 19.74 3.49
CA GLY A 276 9.73 20.70 2.67
C GLY A 276 9.17 22.11 2.78
N GLY A 277 10.03 23.08 3.09
CA GLY A 277 9.69 24.48 3.31
C GLY A 277 10.79 25.21 4.08
N VAL A 278 10.62 26.51 4.31
CA VAL A 278 11.57 27.30 5.09
C VAL A 278 11.60 26.83 6.55
N GLY A 279 12.79 26.38 7.01
CA GLY A 279 12.97 25.84 8.36
C GLY A 279 12.56 24.39 8.53
N PHE A 280 12.29 23.67 7.45
CA PHE A 280 12.01 22.23 7.41
C PHE A 280 13.19 21.42 6.84
N PRO A 281 13.18 20.07 6.92
CA PRO A 281 14.29 19.24 6.48
C PRO A 281 14.72 19.46 5.02
N ILE A 282 13.76 19.71 4.11
CA ILE A 282 14.05 20.00 2.72
C ILE A 282 13.74 21.47 2.41
N THR A 283 14.74 22.21 1.93
CA THR A 283 14.64 23.63 1.62
C THR A 283 14.96 24.00 0.17
N ASN A 284 15.36 23.01 -0.66
CA ASN A 284 15.78 23.22 -2.05
C ASN A 284 15.71 21.90 -2.86
N ASN A 285 15.91 22.00 -4.18
CA ASN A 285 15.87 20.85 -5.10
C ASN A 285 16.91 19.77 -4.78
N ALA A 286 18.10 20.13 -4.26
CA ALA A 286 19.12 19.15 -3.90
C ALA A 286 18.67 18.25 -2.73
N GLY A 287 17.96 18.83 -1.77
CA GLY A 287 17.33 18.07 -0.68
C GLY A 287 16.28 17.08 -1.18
N ILE A 288 15.48 17.47 -2.17
CA ILE A 288 14.52 16.56 -2.83
C ILE A 288 15.25 15.37 -3.45
N GLU A 289 16.32 15.63 -4.19
CA GLU A 289 17.08 14.56 -4.85
C GLU A 289 17.75 13.62 -3.82
N ALA A 290 18.32 14.16 -2.76
CA ALA A 290 18.92 13.37 -1.68
C ALA A 290 17.88 12.45 -1.00
N PHE A 291 16.70 12.97 -0.69
CA PHE A 291 15.61 12.16 -0.14
C PHE A 291 15.18 11.06 -1.11
N ARG A 292 15.00 11.40 -2.38
CA ARG A 292 14.63 10.42 -3.41
C ARG A 292 15.64 9.30 -3.55
N GLN A 293 16.93 9.61 -3.49
CA GLN A 293 17.99 8.60 -3.53
C GLN A 293 17.96 7.70 -2.29
N SER A 294 17.68 8.24 -1.11
CA SER A 294 17.57 7.42 0.11
C SER A 294 16.36 6.47 0.09
N MET A 295 15.33 6.76 -0.73
CA MET A 295 14.14 5.94 -0.90
C MET A 295 14.21 5.02 -2.13
N LYS A 296 15.34 4.96 -2.83
CA LYS A 296 15.48 4.12 -4.03
C LYS A 296 15.32 2.64 -3.69
N GLY A 297 14.42 1.96 -4.41
CA GLY A 297 14.12 0.55 -4.20
C GLY A 297 13.17 0.26 -3.03
N VAL A 298 12.72 1.28 -2.31
CA VAL A 298 11.70 1.12 -1.25
C VAL A 298 10.32 0.97 -1.91
N PRO A 299 9.55 -0.08 -1.64
CA PRO A 299 8.24 -0.34 -2.26
C PRO A 299 7.12 0.50 -1.61
N CYS A 300 7.41 1.75 -1.25
CA CYS A 300 6.47 2.71 -0.70
C CYS A 300 6.31 3.90 -1.63
N TYR A 301 5.14 4.52 -1.65
CA TYR A 301 5.00 5.84 -2.24
C TYR A 301 5.81 6.86 -1.45
N ILE A 302 6.38 7.84 -2.13
CA ILE A 302 7.12 8.94 -1.50
C ILE A 302 6.37 10.25 -1.68
N GLY A 303 6.20 11.02 -0.57
CA GLY A 303 5.45 12.26 -0.53
C GLY A 303 6.26 13.46 -0.10
N LEU A 304 5.86 14.64 -0.59
CA LEU A 304 6.29 15.93 -0.07
C LEU A 304 5.17 16.54 0.76
N GLN A 305 5.38 16.71 2.07
CA GLN A 305 4.55 17.62 2.86
C GLN A 305 5.11 19.04 2.68
N ALA A 306 4.42 19.83 1.89
CA ALA A 306 4.79 21.20 1.60
C ALA A 306 4.36 22.14 2.73
N GLU A 307 5.31 22.87 3.28
CA GLU A 307 5.15 23.66 4.50
C GLU A 307 5.38 25.15 4.27
N GLY A 308 4.51 25.95 4.91
CA GLY A 308 4.50 27.39 4.69
C GLY A 308 3.76 27.76 3.41
N ARG A 309 3.69 29.07 3.07
CA ARG A 309 3.03 29.51 1.83
C ARG A 309 4.02 29.89 0.74
N GLU A 310 5.31 29.98 1.11
CA GLU A 310 6.43 30.26 0.21
C GLU A 310 7.02 29.03 -0.49
N TRP A 311 6.63 27.82 -0.11
CA TRP A 311 7.20 26.58 -0.63
C TRP A 311 7.18 26.44 -2.16
N PRO A 312 6.17 26.95 -2.92
CA PRO A 312 6.18 26.83 -4.37
C PRO A 312 7.32 27.61 -5.04
N THR A 313 7.94 28.55 -4.32
CA THR A 313 9.09 29.33 -4.82
C THR A 313 10.43 28.69 -4.48
N LEU A 314 10.47 27.71 -3.59
CA LEU A 314 11.70 27.03 -3.15
C LEU A 314 12.10 25.88 -4.09
N PHE A 315 11.14 25.31 -4.79
CA PHE A 315 11.30 24.10 -5.58
C PHE A 315 10.82 24.32 -7.02
N THR A 316 11.54 23.74 -7.98
CA THR A 316 11.08 23.74 -9.36
C THR A 316 9.96 22.71 -9.57
N PRO A 317 9.03 22.94 -10.52
CA PRO A 317 8.00 21.96 -10.86
C PRO A 317 8.55 20.55 -11.18
N ASP A 318 9.67 20.48 -11.89
CA ASP A 318 10.34 19.20 -12.22
C ASP A 318 10.87 18.48 -10.97
N ALA A 319 11.36 19.22 -9.97
CA ALA A 319 11.81 18.63 -8.72
C ALA A 319 10.61 18.11 -7.89
N ILE A 320 9.53 18.90 -7.80
CA ILE A 320 8.30 18.52 -7.11
C ILE A 320 7.68 17.28 -7.77
N ALA A 321 7.65 17.21 -9.09
CA ALA A 321 7.09 16.09 -9.85
C ALA A 321 7.82 14.75 -9.66
N LYS A 322 8.99 14.75 -9.03
CA LYS A 322 9.72 13.52 -8.67
C LYS A 322 9.11 12.77 -7.48
N PHE A 323 8.26 13.40 -6.71
CA PHE A 323 7.45 12.73 -5.70
C PHE A 323 6.28 12.00 -6.34
N ASP A 324 5.81 10.94 -5.69
CA ASP A 324 4.59 10.25 -6.11
C ASP A 324 3.35 11.11 -5.81
N TYR A 325 3.40 11.91 -4.74
CA TYR A 325 2.35 12.84 -4.35
C TYR A 325 2.90 14.03 -3.56
N VAL A 326 2.14 15.12 -3.58
CA VAL A 326 2.41 16.35 -2.83
C VAL A 326 1.19 16.73 -2.02
N PHE A 327 1.39 17.07 -0.77
CA PHE A 327 0.30 17.51 0.10
C PHE A 327 0.70 18.69 0.98
N THR A 328 -0.28 19.43 1.42
CA THR A 328 -0.12 20.55 2.34
C THR A 328 -1.36 20.73 3.18
N ASP A 329 -1.29 21.64 4.13
CA ASP A 329 -2.39 22.07 4.97
C ASP A 329 -2.41 23.60 5.15
N ALA A 330 -3.36 24.11 5.92
CA ALA A 330 -3.42 25.49 6.36
C ALA A 330 -3.10 25.64 7.86
N MET A 331 -2.30 24.72 8.41
CA MET A 331 -1.88 24.85 9.81
C MET A 331 -0.80 25.93 10.01
N THR A 332 -0.13 26.35 8.94
CA THR A 332 0.72 27.54 8.92
C THR A 332 0.05 28.62 8.07
N ILE A 333 -0.35 29.72 8.70
CA ILE A 333 -1.05 30.84 8.05
C ILE A 333 -0.33 32.17 8.28
N VAL A 334 -0.74 33.20 7.53
CA VAL A 334 -0.46 34.57 7.89
C VAL A 334 -1.70 35.11 8.64
N ASP A 335 -1.53 35.47 9.90
CA ASP A 335 -2.64 35.91 10.77
C ASP A 335 -3.14 37.32 10.43
N HIS A 336 -4.16 37.78 11.15
CA HIS A 336 -4.75 39.11 10.98
C HIS A 336 -3.78 40.28 11.24
N ARG A 337 -2.63 40.02 11.89
CA ARG A 337 -1.53 40.96 12.13
C ARG A 337 -0.48 40.95 11.03
N GLY A 338 -0.63 40.08 9.99
CA GLY A 338 0.38 39.89 8.96
C GLY A 338 1.57 39.05 9.42
N LYS A 339 1.45 38.32 10.53
CA LYS A 339 2.51 37.45 11.06
C LYS A 339 2.27 35.99 10.66
N ARG A 340 3.35 35.27 10.36
CA ARG A 340 3.31 33.81 10.24
C ARG A 340 2.95 33.21 11.60
N ALA A 341 1.92 32.38 11.63
CA ALA A 341 1.43 31.68 12.81
C ALA A 341 1.27 30.18 12.51
N ARG A 342 1.78 29.35 13.40
CA ARG A 342 1.61 27.89 13.37
C ARG A 342 0.48 27.54 14.33
N LEU A 343 -0.62 27.07 13.80
CA LEU A 343 -1.86 26.89 14.56
C LEU A 343 -1.78 25.83 15.67
N TRP A 344 -0.75 24.93 15.61
CA TRP A 344 -0.49 23.94 16.66
C TRP A 344 0.44 24.45 17.78
N ILE A 345 0.92 25.71 17.69
CA ILE A 345 1.74 26.35 18.70
C ILE A 345 0.91 27.42 19.39
N LYS A 346 0.50 27.14 20.63
CA LYS A 346 -0.42 27.96 21.37
C LYS A 346 0.02 29.45 21.50
N GLU A 347 1.32 29.66 21.65
CA GLU A 347 1.93 30.99 21.82
C GLU A 347 1.90 31.85 20.53
N GLU A 348 1.72 31.22 19.37
CA GLU A 348 1.63 31.91 18.08
C GLU A 348 0.19 32.23 17.69
N VAL A 349 -0.78 31.56 18.33
CA VAL A 349 -2.20 31.72 18.00
C VAL A 349 -2.79 32.95 18.69
N ASP A 350 -3.35 33.84 17.86
CA ASP A 350 -4.08 35.06 18.33
C ASP A 350 -5.40 35.15 17.55
N ILE A 351 -6.52 34.90 18.23
CA ILE A 351 -7.87 34.84 17.64
C ILE A 351 -8.81 35.75 18.45
N PRO A 352 -8.79 37.09 18.20
CA PRO A 352 -9.69 38.01 18.89
C PRO A 352 -11.14 37.86 18.42
N ASP A 353 -11.35 37.45 17.16
CA ASP A 353 -12.66 37.19 16.57
C ASP A 353 -12.63 35.82 15.82
N LYS A 354 -13.40 34.87 16.34
CA LYS A 354 -13.47 33.52 15.80
C LYS A 354 -14.08 33.47 14.40
N GLN A 355 -15.07 34.36 14.13
CA GLN A 355 -15.73 34.37 12.82
C GLN A 355 -14.80 34.95 11.74
N ALA A 356 -14.07 36.02 12.07
CA ALA A 356 -13.06 36.61 11.20
C ALA A 356 -11.89 35.58 10.95
N PHE A 357 -11.48 34.87 11.99
CA PHE A 357 -10.47 33.81 11.86
C PHE A 357 -10.94 32.67 10.91
N MET A 358 -12.17 32.21 11.07
CA MET A 358 -12.72 31.17 10.20
C MET A 358 -12.81 31.60 8.74
N GLU A 359 -13.18 32.86 8.49
CA GLU A 359 -13.19 33.40 7.14
C GLU A 359 -11.78 33.49 6.54
N LEU A 360 -10.80 33.92 7.34
CA LEU A 360 -9.39 33.90 6.94
C LEU A 360 -8.90 32.47 6.63
N LEU A 361 -9.23 31.53 7.50
CA LEU A 361 -8.85 30.13 7.33
C LEU A 361 -9.43 29.53 6.04
N VAL A 362 -10.73 29.67 5.83
CA VAL A 362 -11.40 29.15 4.61
C VAL A 362 -10.83 29.80 3.35
N LYS A 363 -10.62 31.13 3.33
CA LYS A 363 -9.96 31.80 2.19
C LYS A 363 -8.54 31.31 1.96
N THR A 364 -7.78 31.04 3.03
CA THR A 364 -6.43 30.47 2.91
C THR A 364 -6.49 29.09 2.27
N ILE A 365 -7.43 28.24 2.68
CA ILE A 365 -7.63 26.92 2.11
C ILE A 365 -8.02 27.00 0.62
N GLU A 366 -8.97 27.87 0.27
CA GLU A 366 -9.37 28.10 -1.12
C GLU A 366 -8.16 28.55 -1.97
N ASN A 367 -7.36 29.49 -1.47
CA ASN A 367 -6.16 29.97 -2.16
C ASN A 367 -5.09 28.87 -2.35
N ILE A 368 -4.87 28.03 -1.34
CA ILE A 368 -3.96 26.88 -1.43
C ILE A 368 -4.40 25.97 -2.58
N MET A 369 -5.66 25.56 -2.59
CA MET A 369 -6.19 24.62 -3.59
C MET A 369 -6.17 25.23 -5.00
N ASP A 370 -6.42 26.52 -5.13
CA ASP A 370 -6.46 27.18 -6.44
C ASP A 370 -5.07 27.42 -7.04
N HIS A 371 -4.04 27.64 -6.23
CA HIS A 371 -2.75 28.10 -6.72
C HIS A 371 -1.58 27.14 -6.46
N GLU A 372 -1.65 26.29 -5.41
CA GLU A 372 -0.53 25.39 -5.11
C GLU A 372 -0.68 24.05 -5.83
N PRO A 373 0.41 23.46 -6.38
CA PRO A 373 0.36 22.24 -7.16
C PRO A 373 0.36 20.98 -6.25
N ILE A 374 -0.72 20.80 -5.49
CA ILE A 374 -0.92 19.72 -4.55
C ILE A 374 -1.89 18.65 -5.05
N ASP A 375 -1.70 17.43 -4.59
CA ASP A 375 -2.58 16.28 -4.82
C ASP A 375 -3.60 16.10 -3.70
N ILE A 376 -3.16 16.33 -2.45
CA ILE A 376 -3.94 16.04 -1.24
C ILE A 376 -3.90 17.26 -0.32
N TYR A 377 -5.06 17.61 0.23
CA TYR A 377 -5.15 18.58 1.31
C TYR A 377 -5.35 17.83 2.64
N VAL A 378 -4.36 17.93 3.51
CA VAL A 378 -4.32 17.19 4.78
C VAL A 378 -4.75 18.07 5.96
N ASN A 379 -5.01 17.44 7.12
CA ASN A 379 -5.48 18.13 8.32
C ASN A 379 -6.67 19.07 8.04
N SER A 380 -7.57 18.67 7.18
CA SER A 380 -8.45 19.48 6.32
C SER A 380 -9.39 20.44 7.08
N THR A 381 -9.75 20.13 8.32
CA THR A 381 -10.65 20.95 9.15
C THR A 381 -10.05 21.23 10.53
N TYR A 382 -8.73 21.25 10.62
CA TYR A 382 -8.02 21.52 11.87
C TYR A 382 -8.40 22.89 12.43
N LEU A 383 -8.62 22.94 13.73
CA LEU A 383 -8.77 24.16 14.52
C LEU A 383 -7.75 24.15 15.66
N PRO A 384 -7.13 25.30 15.97
CA PRO A 384 -6.25 25.40 17.12
C PRO A 384 -7.02 25.18 18.42
N ASP A 385 -6.32 24.64 19.44
CA ASP A 385 -6.91 24.21 20.71
C ASP A 385 -7.81 25.24 21.38
N VAL A 386 -7.48 26.52 21.22
CA VAL A 386 -8.23 27.66 21.84
C VAL A 386 -9.67 27.79 21.34
N ILE A 387 -10.01 27.19 20.18
CA ILE A 387 -11.36 27.20 19.59
C ILE A 387 -11.83 25.79 19.17
N ALA A 388 -11.02 24.75 19.35
CA ALA A 388 -11.32 23.40 18.91
C ALA A 388 -12.62 22.83 19.52
N ALA A 389 -12.95 23.22 20.75
CA ALA A 389 -14.20 22.78 21.41
C ALA A 389 -15.47 23.30 20.70
N GLU A 390 -15.35 24.30 19.84
CA GLU A 390 -16.47 24.89 19.06
C GLU A 390 -16.48 24.37 17.60
N TYR A 391 -15.82 23.25 17.33
CA TYR A 391 -15.64 22.72 15.98
C TYR A 391 -16.95 22.67 15.18
N ASP A 392 -18.01 22.07 15.73
CA ASP A 392 -19.28 21.88 15.02
C ASP A 392 -20.03 23.18 14.73
N THR A 393 -19.80 24.22 15.54
CA THR A 393 -20.41 25.54 15.33
C THR A 393 -19.58 26.42 14.41
N LEU A 394 -18.28 26.25 14.39
CA LEU A 394 -17.35 27.00 13.54
C LEU A 394 -17.26 26.45 12.12
N TRP A 395 -17.25 25.15 11.96
CA TRP A 395 -17.34 24.48 10.65
C TRP A 395 -18.81 24.37 10.22
N THR A 396 -19.40 25.50 9.80
CA THR A 396 -20.78 25.53 9.28
C THR A 396 -20.87 24.80 7.93
N PRO A 397 -22.05 24.31 7.54
CA PRO A 397 -22.29 23.73 6.22
C PRO A 397 -21.78 24.58 5.06
N GLU A 398 -21.98 25.88 5.12
CA GLU A 398 -21.51 26.84 4.10
C GLU A 398 -19.97 26.84 3.98
N ARG A 399 -19.24 26.88 5.10
CA ARG A 399 -17.78 26.83 5.11
C ARG A 399 -17.24 25.50 4.58
N MET A 400 -17.89 24.40 4.99
CA MET A 400 -17.56 23.08 4.47
C MET A 400 -17.75 23.02 2.96
N ASP A 401 -18.88 23.50 2.45
CA ASP A 401 -19.21 23.49 1.02
C ASP A 401 -18.22 24.35 0.21
N ARG A 402 -17.73 25.46 0.73
CA ARG A 402 -16.69 26.26 0.09
C ARG A 402 -15.37 25.50 -0.06
N VAL A 403 -14.90 24.86 1.00
CA VAL A 403 -13.67 24.03 0.97
C VAL A 403 -13.84 22.85 0.00
N ILE A 404 -14.98 22.19 0.06
CA ILE A 404 -15.32 21.05 -0.83
C ILE A 404 -15.34 21.51 -2.30
N ALA A 405 -15.96 22.67 -2.59
CA ALA A 405 -16.00 23.23 -3.94
C ALA A 405 -14.59 23.57 -4.46
N ALA A 406 -13.71 24.12 -3.61
CA ALA A 406 -12.33 24.39 -3.95
C ALA A 406 -11.55 23.10 -4.28
N ALA A 407 -11.69 22.07 -3.44
CA ALA A 407 -11.07 20.78 -3.66
C ALA A 407 -11.58 20.11 -4.94
N THR A 408 -12.89 20.14 -5.19
CA THR A 408 -13.53 19.53 -6.37
C THR A 408 -13.04 20.16 -7.67
N ARG A 409 -13.05 21.52 -7.78
CA ARG A 409 -12.62 22.19 -9.01
C ARG A 409 -11.14 22.01 -9.32
N ASN A 410 -10.31 21.71 -8.32
CA ASN A 410 -8.88 21.53 -8.47
C ASN A 410 -8.47 20.04 -8.49
N GLY A 411 -9.41 19.10 -8.32
CA GLY A 411 -9.13 17.66 -8.26
C GLY A 411 -8.20 17.27 -7.11
N VAL A 412 -8.28 17.97 -5.98
CA VAL A 412 -7.50 17.74 -4.76
C VAL A 412 -8.25 16.78 -3.85
N ALA A 413 -7.58 15.73 -3.40
CA ALA A 413 -8.15 14.78 -2.45
C ALA A 413 -8.13 15.33 -1.03
N ILE A 414 -9.00 14.78 -0.17
CA ILE A 414 -9.10 15.15 1.25
C ILE A 414 -8.61 14.01 2.12
N GLU A 415 -7.70 14.32 3.04
CA GLU A 415 -7.27 13.36 4.07
C GLU A 415 -8.33 13.17 5.15
N ILE A 416 -8.55 11.90 5.52
CA ILE A 416 -9.20 11.52 6.78
C ILE A 416 -8.09 11.19 7.77
N SER A 417 -7.82 12.12 8.68
CA SER A 417 -6.71 12.03 9.64
C SER A 417 -7.11 11.25 10.89
N SER A 418 -6.49 10.10 11.09
CA SER A 418 -6.78 9.24 12.25
C SER A 418 -6.33 9.84 13.57
N ARG A 419 -5.14 10.46 13.62
CA ARG A 419 -4.62 11.05 14.85
C ARG A 419 -5.46 12.24 15.31
N LEU A 420 -5.84 13.12 14.39
CA LEU A 420 -6.59 14.32 14.72
C LEU A 420 -8.11 14.08 14.76
N LYS A 421 -8.58 12.94 14.27
CA LYS A 421 -9.99 12.56 14.16
C LYS A 421 -10.83 13.59 13.40
N ILE A 422 -10.32 14.05 12.27
CA ILE A 422 -10.92 15.01 11.34
C ILE A 422 -10.80 14.50 9.90
N PRO A 423 -11.68 14.99 8.98
CA PRO A 423 -12.82 15.86 9.21
C PRO A 423 -14.02 15.11 9.82
N SER A 424 -15.08 15.86 10.16
CA SER A 424 -16.32 15.29 10.72
C SER A 424 -17.08 14.43 9.70
N VAL A 425 -17.97 13.58 10.22
CA VAL A 425 -18.89 12.74 9.41
C VAL A 425 -19.69 13.60 8.41
N GLU A 426 -20.16 14.77 8.85
CA GLU A 426 -20.92 15.70 7.99
C GLU A 426 -20.06 16.20 6.81
N PHE A 427 -18.83 16.62 7.09
CA PHE A 427 -17.89 17.04 6.03
C PHE A 427 -17.63 15.91 5.04
N ILE A 428 -17.31 14.70 5.53
CA ILE A 428 -17.00 13.53 4.69
C ILE A 428 -18.18 13.16 3.78
N LYS A 429 -19.41 13.15 4.33
CA LYS A 429 -20.61 12.86 3.53
C LYS A 429 -20.86 13.90 2.45
N ARG A 430 -20.66 15.19 2.74
CA ARG A 430 -20.77 16.28 1.76
C ARG A 430 -19.70 16.17 0.68
N ALA A 431 -18.44 15.94 1.08
CA ALA A 431 -17.32 15.77 0.17
C ALA A 431 -17.52 14.56 -0.76
N LYS A 432 -17.97 13.42 -0.22
CA LYS A 432 -18.31 12.25 -1.02
C LYS A 432 -19.44 12.54 -2.03
N LYS A 433 -20.51 13.20 -1.59
CA LYS A 433 -21.61 13.62 -2.48
C LYS A 433 -21.14 14.52 -3.62
N ALA A 434 -20.13 15.34 -3.38
CA ALA A 434 -19.50 16.19 -4.39
C ALA A 434 -18.50 15.42 -5.31
N GLY A 435 -18.27 14.13 -5.08
CA GLY A 435 -17.38 13.29 -5.88
C GLY A 435 -15.90 13.41 -5.52
N LEU A 436 -15.57 14.00 -4.36
CA LEU A 436 -14.19 14.09 -3.89
C LEU A 436 -13.62 12.71 -3.58
N LYS A 437 -12.30 12.59 -3.77
CA LYS A 437 -11.51 11.43 -3.38
C LYS A 437 -10.92 11.62 -2.00
N PHE A 438 -10.66 10.50 -1.31
CA PHE A 438 -10.15 10.50 0.04
C PHE A 438 -8.81 9.77 0.14
N THR A 439 -7.99 10.17 1.10
CA THR A 439 -6.82 9.46 1.57
C THR A 439 -6.92 9.22 3.06
N PHE A 440 -6.15 8.26 3.58
CA PHE A 440 -5.97 8.08 5.00
C PHE A 440 -4.60 8.58 5.44
N GLY A 441 -4.51 9.07 6.68
CA GLY A 441 -3.26 9.52 7.26
C GLY A 441 -3.22 9.40 8.77
N THR A 442 -2.11 8.85 9.29
CA THR A 442 -1.82 8.88 10.73
C THR A 442 -1.25 10.23 11.15
N ASN A 443 -0.42 10.87 10.32
CA ASN A 443 0.38 12.07 10.69
C ASN A 443 1.15 11.81 11.99
N ASN A 444 1.96 10.76 12.00
CA ASN A 444 2.69 10.32 13.18
C ASN A 444 3.74 11.36 13.63
N THR A 445 3.91 11.48 14.94
CA THR A 445 4.93 12.30 15.59
C THR A 445 5.97 11.46 16.31
N ASP A 446 5.72 10.17 16.41
CA ASP A 446 6.52 9.13 17.05
C ASP A 446 6.58 7.90 16.13
N PRO A 447 7.22 6.79 16.52
CA PRO A 447 7.33 5.59 15.69
C PRO A 447 6.00 4.85 15.42
N ASN A 448 4.87 5.24 16.02
CA ASN A 448 3.59 4.60 15.80
C ASN A 448 2.97 5.04 14.47
N LEU A 449 2.89 4.11 13.51
CA LEU A 449 2.31 4.33 12.18
C LEU A 449 1.13 3.39 11.93
N GLY A 450 0.38 3.63 10.84
CA GLY A 450 -0.72 2.77 10.41
C GLY A 450 -1.90 2.72 11.39
N ARG A 451 -2.03 3.69 12.29
CA ARG A 451 -3.13 3.81 13.26
C ARG A 451 -4.35 4.38 12.54
N LEU A 452 -4.98 3.54 11.70
CA LEU A 452 -6.05 3.94 10.79
C LEU A 452 -7.47 3.68 11.34
N GLU A 453 -7.62 3.35 12.60
CA GLU A 453 -8.89 2.95 13.21
C GLU A 453 -10.00 3.98 12.97
N TYR A 454 -9.71 5.28 13.17
CA TYR A 454 -10.70 6.34 12.90
C TYR A 454 -10.99 6.47 11.41
N SER A 455 -9.98 6.44 10.56
CA SER A 455 -10.16 6.59 9.11
C SER A 455 -11.02 5.46 8.53
N LEU A 456 -10.79 4.22 8.96
CA LEU A 456 -11.58 3.05 8.56
C LEU A 456 -13.00 3.11 9.13
N GLU A 457 -13.18 3.56 10.38
CA GLU A 457 -14.50 3.79 10.95
C GLU A 457 -15.29 4.82 10.14
N MET A 458 -14.64 5.94 9.76
CA MET A 458 -15.27 6.97 8.92
C MET A 458 -15.61 6.44 7.53
N ALA A 459 -14.75 5.62 6.93
CA ALA A 459 -15.04 4.98 5.66
C ALA A 459 -16.32 4.13 5.75
N ARG A 460 -16.45 3.34 6.79
CA ARG A 460 -17.65 2.52 7.05
C ARG A 460 -18.90 3.37 7.29
N ILE A 461 -18.83 4.39 8.17
CA ILE A 461 -19.99 5.23 8.54
C ILE A 461 -20.47 6.07 7.35
N CYS A 462 -19.54 6.56 6.52
CA CYS A 462 -19.84 7.40 5.36
C CYS A 462 -20.03 6.59 4.07
N GLY A 463 -19.87 5.26 4.13
CA GLY A 463 -20.00 4.36 2.98
C GLY A 463 -18.96 4.62 1.89
N ILE A 464 -17.72 5.00 2.25
CA ILE A 464 -16.61 5.15 1.31
C ILE A 464 -16.26 3.80 0.73
N THR A 465 -16.07 3.75 -0.58
CA THR A 465 -15.72 2.55 -1.35
C THR A 465 -14.36 2.74 -2.03
N ALA A 466 -13.82 1.68 -2.61
CA ALA A 466 -12.56 1.76 -3.40
C ALA A 466 -12.58 2.89 -4.44
N LYS A 467 -13.75 3.13 -5.07
CA LYS A 467 -13.94 4.19 -6.06
C LYS A 467 -13.83 5.60 -5.50
N ASP A 468 -14.00 5.77 -4.19
CA ASP A 468 -13.88 7.06 -3.53
C ASP A 468 -12.45 7.34 -3.05
N MET A 469 -11.56 6.34 -3.10
CA MET A 469 -10.18 6.49 -2.68
C MET A 469 -9.32 7.15 -3.77
N TRP A 470 -8.35 7.93 -3.32
CA TRP A 470 -7.37 8.56 -4.18
C TRP A 470 -6.12 7.69 -4.32
N MET A 471 -5.53 7.69 -5.51
CA MET A 471 -4.25 7.06 -5.80
C MET A 471 -3.32 8.02 -6.53
N PRO A 472 -1.98 7.89 -6.40
CA PRO A 472 -1.02 8.73 -7.08
C PRO A 472 -1.21 8.75 -8.60
N LYS A 473 -1.12 9.94 -9.18
CA LYS A 473 -1.28 10.14 -10.62
C LYS A 473 -0.01 9.75 -11.39
N PRO A 474 -0.15 9.21 -12.59
CA PRO A 474 0.99 8.94 -13.48
C PRO A 474 1.78 10.20 -13.81
N ASP A 475 3.03 10.02 -14.26
CA ASP A 475 3.83 11.12 -14.78
C ASP A 475 3.13 11.80 -15.97
N GLY A 476 3.21 13.14 -16.03
CA GLY A 476 2.51 13.97 -16.99
C GLY A 476 1.13 14.42 -16.54
N GLN A 477 0.54 13.79 -15.53
CA GLN A 477 -0.78 14.12 -14.97
C GLN A 477 -0.69 14.70 -13.54
N LYS A 478 0.49 14.73 -12.93
CA LYS A 478 0.71 15.28 -11.58
C LYS A 478 0.45 16.79 -11.58
N PRO A 479 -0.16 17.36 -10.52
CA PRO A 479 -0.44 18.81 -10.43
C PRO A 479 0.77 19.70 -10.70
N ALA A 480 1.96 19.32 -10.20
CA ALA A 480 3.20 20.05 -10.45
C ALA A 480 3.56 20.13 -11.96
N GLN A 481 3.19 19.13 -12.74
CA GLN A 481 3.44 19.08 -14.19
C GLN A 481 2.35 19.78 -14.99
N VAL A 482 1.10 19.72 -14.54
CA VAL A 482 -0.05 20.32 -15.23
C VAL A 482 -0.10 21.83 -14.98
N LYS A 483 0.01 22.27 -13.74
CA LYS A 483 -0.03 23.71 -13.36
C LYS A 483 1.21 24.49 -13.83
N ALA A 484 2.36 23.85 -13.99
CA ALA A 484 3.55 24.48 -14.54
C ALA A 484 3.46 24.80 -16.03
N ARG A 485 2.47 24.25 -16.75
CA ARG A 485 2.23 24.50 -18.19
C ARG A 485 1.19 25.61 -18.42
N GLN A 486 0.51 26.05 -17.38
CA GLN A 486 -0.45 27.16 -17.39
C GLN A 486 0.23 28.49 -16.99
#